data_591d82e105547a4bde76944f7a3b30bb
#
_entry.id   591d82e105547a4bde76944f7a3b30bb
#
_cell.length_a   1.000
_cell.length_b   1.000
_cell.length_c   1.000
_cell.angle_alpha   90.00
_cell.angle_beta   90.00
_cell.angle_gamma   90.00
#
_symmetry.space_group_name_H-M   'P 1'
#
loop_
_entity.id
_entity.type
_entity.pdbx_description
1 polymer ?
#
loop_
_entity_poly.entity_id
_entity_poly.type
_entity_poly.pdbx_seq_one_letter_code
_entity_poly.pdbx_strand_id
1 'polypeptide(L)'
;MLLAFAAGLLSMTQAQAQSEIYPQHFDLGEVTLLDGPFKTAMDTNINLLLQYDVDRLLTPFIRQSGLSKVTTSKYYQWENSDPTCSNWGLSSWSLEGHVGGHYLTALALAYSAEHDNTLKAALKQRLDYMIEVLKDCQQAYDKNTAGLKGFLGGQPINQIWTGLYKGDLTEFKKYGGWVPLYCEHKVLAGLRDAWLYAGNAEAKTLYQNMCDWTVNVVSKLSTTQMQDILGWEHGGVNETLADAYRIFGDKKYLNAATKY
;
A
#
# COMPACT_ATOMS: atom_id res chain seq x y z
N MET A 1 -38.92 -14.62 -22.16
CA MET A 1 -38.42 -13.26 -21.91
C MET A 1 -38.87 -12.69 -20.57
N LEU A 2 -40.08 -12.97 -20.08
CA LEU A 2 -40.58 -12.46 -18.77
C LEU A 2 -39.91 -13.06 -17.53
N LEU A 3 -39.44 -14.31 -17.56
CA LEU A 3 -38.78 -14.98 -16.43
C LEU A 3 -37.36 -14.45 -16.14
N ALA A 4 -36.65 -13.99 -17.17
CA ALA A 4 -35.30 -13.40 -16.95
C ALA A 4 -35.35 -11.99 -16.31
N PHE A 5 -36.42 -11.25 -16.58
CA PHE A 5 -36.64 -9.92 -15.97
C PHE A 5 -37.03 -10.02 -14.47
N ALA A 6 -37.79 -11.05 -14.09
CA ALA A 6 -38.17 -11.28 -12.70
C ALA A 6 -36.99 -11.72 -11.82
N ALA A 7 -36.07 -12.53 -12.39
CA ALA A 7 -34.86 -12.95 -11.66
C ALA A 7 -33.87 -11.78 -11.44
N GLY A 8 -33.77 -10.85 -12.39
CA GLY A 8 -32.92 -9.67 -12.26
C GLY A 8 -33.46 -8.66 -11.22
N LEU A 9 -34.77 -8.50 -11.13
CA LEU A 9 -35.41 -7.66 -10.14
C LEU A 9 -35.34 -8.24 -8.73
N LEU A 10 -35.45 -9.57 -8.58
CA LEU A 10 -35.29 -10.25 -7.30
C LEU A 10 -33.85 -10.18 -6.76
N SER A 11 -32.85 -10.25 -7.63
CA SER A 11 -31.45 -10.11 -7.19
C SER A 11 -31.09 -8.68 -6.80
N MET A 12 -31.65 -7.67 -7.46
CA MET A 12 -31.48 -6.26 -7.06
C MET A 12 -32.16 -5.94 -5.72
N THR A 13 -33.35 -6.49 -5.47
CA THR A 13 -34.07 -6.26 -4.21
C THR A 13 -33.39 -6.96 -3.02
N GLN A 14 -32.79 -8.13 -3.21
CA GLN A 14 -32.04 -8.81 -2.16
C GLN A 14 -30.73 -8.08 -1.81
N ALA A 15 -30.00 -7.58 -2.79
CA ALA A 15 -28.78 -6.82 -2.55
C ALA A 15 -29.07 -5.49 -1.84
N GLN A 16 -30.17 -4.82 -2.19
CA GLN A 16 -30.60 -3.57 -1.56
C GLN A 16 -31.11 -3.80 -0.12
N ALA A 17 -31.90 -4.85 0.11
CA ALA A 17 -32.37 -5.22 1.43
C ALA A 17 -31.20 -5.61 2.37
N GLN A 18 -30.13 -6.22 1.86
CA GLN A 18 -28.96 -6.58 2.65
C GLN A 18 -28.11 -5.35 3.02
N SER A 19 -28.07 -4.32 2.19
CA SER A 19 -27.37 -3.06 2.51
C SER A 19 -28.08 -2.24 3.58
N GLU A 20 -29.40 -2.36 3.74
CA GLU A 20 -30.19 -1.67 4.75
C GLU A 20 -30.09 -2.31 6.15
N ILE A 21 -29.70 -3.58 6.25
CA ILE A 21 -29.56 -4.29 7.54
C ILE A 21 -28.28 -3.87 8.28
N TYR A 22 -27.22 -3.47 7.54
CA TYR A 22 -25.96 -3.07 8.13
C TYR A 22 -25.83 -1.54 8.13
N PRO A 23 -25.51 -0.95 9.30
CA PRO A 23 -25.28 0.49 9.36
C PRO A 23 -24.16 0.90 8.41
N GLN A 24 -24.42 1.92 7.63
CA GLN A 24 -23.40 2.55 6.80
C GLN A 24 -22.63 3.58 7.63
N HIS A 25 -21.33 3.65 7.46
CA HIS A 25 -20.52 4.70 8.05
C HIS A 25 -20.70 5.99 7.25
N PHE A 26 -20.70 7.12 7.94
CA PHE A 26 -20.53 8.42 7.29
C PHE A 26 -19.14 8.48 6.65
N ASP A 27 -19.05 9.13 5.49
CA ASP A 27 -17.75 9.45 4.92
C ASP A 27 -17.01 10.45 5.82
N LEU A 28 -15.68 10.37 5.86
CA LEU A 28 -14.87 11.24 6.71
C LEU A 28 -15.16 12.73 6.46
N GLY A 29 -15.41 13.12 5.20
CA GLY A 29 -15.76 14.48 4.82
C GLY A 29 -17.17 14.92 5.25
N GLU A 30 -18.03 14.01 5.71
CA GLU A 30 -19.37 14.32 6.21
C GLU A 30 -19.39 14.58 7.73
N VAL A 31 -18.25 14.33 8.40
CA VAL A 31 -18.12 14.48 9.85
C VAL A 31 -17.26 15.70 10.17
N THR A 32 -17.83 16.66 10.90
CA THR A 32 -17.08 17.83 11.37
C THR A 32 -16.84 17.74 12.87
N LEU A 33 -15.55 17.79 13.26
CA LEU A 33 -15.19 17.88 14.68
C LEU A 33 -15.43 19.31 15.18
N LEU A 34 -16.17 19.42 16.26
CA LEU A 34 -16.36 20.70 16.96
C LEU A 34 -15.17 20.98 17.88
N ASP A 35 -15.05 22.24 18.33
CA ASP A 35 -13.98 22.65 19.25
C ASP A 35 -13.87 21.73 20.46
N GLY A 36 -12.65 21.27 20.72
CA GLY A 36 -12.40 20.34 21.79
C GLY A 36 -11.12 19.51 21.56
N PRO A 37 -10.85 18.54 22.44
CA PRO A 37 -9.57 17.79 22.41
C PRO A 37 -9.38 16.99 21.10
N PHE A 38 -10.44 16.48 20.49
CA PHE A 38 -10.36 15.73 19.24
C PHE A 38 -10.04 16.64 18.06
N LYS A 39 -10.64 17.84 17.98
CA LYS A 39 -10.29 18.83 16.96
C LYS A 39 -8.85 19.29 17.11
N THR A 40 -8.42 19.59 18.34
CA THR A 40 -7.04 19.95 18.64
C THR A 40 -6.04 18.85 18.22
N ALA A 41 -6.36 17.58 18.49
CA ALA A 41 -5.53 16.46 18.08
C ALA A 41 -5.45 16.33 16.55
N MET A 42 -6.58 16.47 15.86
CA MET A 42 -6.61 16.46 14.40
C MET A 42 -5.76 17.58 13.80
N ASP A 43 -5.92 18.81 14.29
CA ASP A 43 -5.16 19.97 13.80
C ASP A 43 -3.65 19.81 14.04
N THR A 44 -3.29 19.30 15.22
CA THR A 44 -1.89 19.01 15.56
C THR A 44 -1.31 17.96 14.63
N ASN A 45 -2.06 16.90 14.36
CA ASN A 45 -1.65 15.83 13.43
C ASN A 45 -1.47 16.36 12.00
N ILE A 46 -2.41 17.15 11.49
CA ILE A 46 -2.29 17.75 10.14
C ILE A 46 -1.06 18.65 10.05
N ASN A 47 -0.85 19.52 11.07
CA ASN A 47 0.33 20.35 11.12
C ASN A 47 1.63 19.54 11.14
N LEU A 48 1.66 18.42 11.85
CA LEU A 48 2.80 17.50 11.87
C LEU A 48 3.03 16.87 10.50
N LEU A 49 1.98 16.36 9.85
CA LEU A 49 2.07 15.77 8.51
C LEU A 49 2.64 16.76 7.50
N LEU A 50 2.27 18.03 7.60
CA LEU A 50 2.78 19.11 6.73
C LEU A 50 4.24 19.51 7.01
N GLN A 51 4.85 19.08 8.12
CA GLN A 51 6.25 19.32 8.44
C GLN A 51 7.20 18.23 7.91
N TYR A 52 6.70 17.04 7.59
CA TYR A 52 7.56 15.98 7.03
C TYR A 52 8.20 16.41 5.72
N ASP A 53 9.48 16.08 5.55
CA ASP A 53 10.16 16.19 4.27
C ASP A 53 9.80 14.96 3.41
N VAL A 54 8.98 15.19 2.40
CA VAL A 54 8.46 14.12 1.54
C VAL A 54 9.57 13.41 0.76
N ASP A 55 10.60 14.13 0.36
CA ASP A 55 11.77 13.54 -0.33
C ASP A 55 12.52 12.55 0.55
N ARG A 56 12.52 12.78 1.86
CA ARG A 56 13.09 11.83 2.82
C ARG A 56 12.32 10.52 2.80
N LEU A 57 10.99 10.58 2.77
CA LEU A 57 10.12 9.40 2.75
C LEU A 57 10.18 8.64 1.42
N LEU A 58 10.47 9.33 0.32
CA LEU A 58 10.58 8.77 -1.03
C LEU A 58 11.95 8.14 -1.31
N THR A 59 12.98 8.52 -0.56
CA THR A 59 14.37 8.10 -0.82
C THR A 59 14.53 6.56 -0.89
N PRO A 60 13.92 5.73 -0.03
CA PRO A 60 14.03 4.29 -0.13
C PRO A 60 13.54 3.75 -1.49
N PHE A 61 12.40 4.23 -1.95
CA PHE A 61 11.80 3.81 -3.24
C PHE A 61 12.68 4.21 -4.43
N ILE A 62 13.14 5.46 -4.43
CA ILE A 62 14.01 5.99 -5.49
C ILE A 62 15.30 5.16 -5.56
N ARG A 63 15.91 4.85 -4.42
CA ARG A 63 17.14 4.05 -4.35
C ARG A 63 16.93 2.64 -4.85
N GLN A 64 15.88 1.94 -4.38
CA GLN A 64 15.64 0.54 -4.72
C GLN A 64 15.18 0.34 -6.16
N SER A 65 14.52 1.31 -6.76
CA SER A 65 14.17 1.28 -8.19
C SER A 65 15.36 1.58 -9.12
N GLY A 66 16.51 1.96 -8.56
CA GLY A 66 17.71 2.29 -9.34
C GLY A 66 17.68 3.69 -9.95
N LEU A 67 16.73 4.52 -9.57
CA LEU A 67 16.72 5.93 -9.97
C LEU A 67 17.75 6.72 -9.16
N SER A 68 18.42 7.66 -9.84
CA SER A 68 19.35 8.59 -9.20
C SER A 68 18.72 9.96 -9.10
N LYS A 69 18.45 10.42 -7.88
CA LYS A 69 18.02 11.78 -7.58
C LYS A 69 18.93 12.37 -6.50
N VAL A 70 19.00 13.70 -6.43
CA VAL A 70 19.83 14.41 -5.44
C VAL A 70 19.48 14.01 -4.00
N THR A 71 18.20 13.70 -3.76
CA THR A 71 17.68 13.26 -2.46
C THR A 71 18.27 11.94 -1.96
N THR A 72 18.69 11.04 -2.87
CA THR A 72 19.23 9.73 -2.49
C THR A 72 20.54 9.81 -1.71
N SER A 73 21.38 10.81 -1.98
CA SER A 73 22.60 11.03 -1.20
C SER A 73 22.34 11.79 0.11
N LYS A 74 21.37 12.73 0.11
CA LYS A 74 21.01 13.53 1.27
C LYS A 74 20.38 12.71 2.40
N TYR A 75 19.52 11.75 2.04
CA TYR A 75 18.73 10.96 2.99
C TYR A 75 19.08 9.47 2.97
N TYR A 76 20.25 9.13 2.53
CA TYR A 76 20.74 7.75 2.46
C TYR A 76 20.50 7.00 3.78
N GLN A 77 19.79 5.89 3.69
CA GLN A 77 19.52 4.98 4.83
C GLN A 77 18.84 5.59 6.07
N TRP A 78 18.06 6.66 5.95
CA TRP A 78 17.42 7.28 7.11
C TRP A 78 16.43 6.35 7.84
N GLU A 79 15.72 5.46 7.14
CA GLU A 79 14.84 4.43 7.72
C GLU A 79 15.60 3.17 8.16
N ASN A 80 16.76 2.94 7.59
CA ASN A 80 17.69 1.93 8.06
C ASN A 80 18.42 2.49 9.28
N SER A 81 17.63 2.85 10.25
CA SER A 81 18.04 3.70 11.34
C SER A 81 18.87 2.98 12.36
N ASP A 82 19.08 1.68 12.22
CA ASP A 82 19.87 0.97 13.21
C ASP A 82 20.78 -0.09 12.59
N PRO A 83 22.06 0.27 12.36
CA PRO A 83 23.09 -0.76 12.20
C PRO A 83 23.17 -1.66 13.44
N THR A 84 22.47 -1.31 14.54
CA THR A 84 22.32 -2.09 15.76
C THR A 84 21.01 -2.87 15.83
N CYS A 85 20.19 -2.94 14.82
CA CYS A 85 19.21 -4.02 14.65
C CYS A 85 19.87 -5.41 14.73
N SER A 86 21.19 -5.45 14.84
CA SER A 86 21.97 -6.56 15.39
C SER A 86 21.41 -7.13 16.71
N ASN A 87 20.66 -6.38 17.50
CA ASN A 87 19.98 -6.86 18.69
C ASN A 87 18.93 -7.96 18.40
N TRP A 88 18.50 -8.11 17.15
CA TRP A 88 17.62 -9.19 16.69
C TRP A 88 18.37 -10.27 15.91
N GLY A 89 19.72 -10.21 15.89
CA GLY A 89 20.56 -11.13 15.13
C GLY A 89 20.50 -10.94 13.60
N LEU A 90 19.96 -9.81 13.14
CA LEU A 90 19.65 -9.55 11.74
C LEU A 90 20.50 -8.35 11.27
N SER A 91 21.61 -8.63 10.64
CA SER A 91 22.67 -7.65 10.33
C SER A 91 22.39 -6.68 9.18
N SER A 92 21.18 -6.63 8.59
CA SER A 92 20.92 -5.75 7.44
C SER A 92 19.44 -5.51 7.10
N TRP A 93 18.55 -5.62 8.04
CA TRP A 93 17.12 -5.58 7.78
C TRP A 93 16.52 -4.23 8.09
N SER A 94 15.98 -3.61 7.09
CA SER A 94 15.31 -2.34 7.21
C SER A 94 13.81 -2.48 7.02
N LEU A 95 13.08 -1.54 7.63
CA LEU A 95 11.67 -1.32 7.37
C LEU A 95 11.46 -0.30 6.24
N GLU A 96 12.49 -0.08 5.42
CA GLU A 96 12.52 0.99 4.41
C GLU A 96 11.30 0.96 3.49
N GLY A 97 10.62 2.10 3.40
CA GLY A 97 9.42 2.30 2.60
C GLY A 97 8.10 2.20 3.37
N HIS A 98 8.05 1.54 4.54
CA HIS A 98 6.80 1.41 5.28
C HIS A 98 6.25 2.77 5.76
N VAL A 99 7.12 3.68 6.23
CA VAL A 99 6.69 5.02 6.65
C VAL A 99 6.10 5.81 5.48
N GLY A 100 6.66 5.67 4.26
CA GLY A 100 6.09 6.27 3.06
C GLY A 100 4.66 5.77 2.78
N GLY A 101 4.41 4.47 2.93
CA GLY A 101 3.07 3.90 2.81
C GLY A 101 2.10 4.44 3.86
N HIS A 102 2.49 4.44 5.13
CA HIS A 102 1.69 5.03 6.21
C HIS A 102 1.40 6.52 6.00
N TYR A 103 2.38 7.26 5.51
CA TYR A 103 2.23 8.69 5.27
C TYR A 103 1.24 8.97 4.12
N LEU A 104 1.23 8.16 3.06
CA LEU A 104 0.21 8.26 2.01
C LEU A 104 -1.20 8.05 2.56
N THR A 105 -1.42 7.02 3.37
CA THR A 105 -2.69 6.79 4.08
C THR A 105 -3.06 8.00 4.95
N ALA A 106 -2.11 8.50 5.74
CA ALA A 106 -2.35 9.64 6.63
C ALA A 106 -2.73 10.91 5.87
N LEU A 107 -2.03 11.22 4.76
CA LEU A 107 -2.38 12.35 3.89
C LEU A 107 -3.77 12.21 3.28
N ALA A 108 -4.12 11.01 2.80
CA ALA A 108 -5.40 10.73 2.17
C ALA A 108 -6.57 10.87 3.15
N LEU A 109 -6.44 10.30 4.35
CA LEU A 109 -7.45 10.42 5.40
C LEU A 109 -7.57 11.85 5.92
N ALA A 110 -6.44 12.53 6.15
CA ALA A 110 -6.45 13.94 6.58
C ALA A 110 -7.08 14.84 5.51
N TYR A 111 -6.77 14.63 4.23
CA TYR A 111 -7.40 15.35 3.11
C TYR A 111 -8.92 15.14 3.07
N SER A 112 -9.39 13.91 3.29
CA SER A 112 -10.81 13.59 3.28
C SER A 112 -11.55 14.24 4.45
N ALA A 113 -10.94 14.26 5.64
CA ALA A 113 -11.55 14.77 6.87
C ALA A 113 -11.42 16.30 7.04
N GLU A 114 -10.52 16.96 6.32
CA GLU A 114 -10.26 18.40 6.46
C GLU A 114 -11.28 19.23 5.70
N HIS A 115 -11.74 20.33 6.31
CA HIS A 115 -12.68 21.29 5.72
C HIS A 115 -12.02 22.62 5.33
N ASP A 116 -10.86 22.96 5.89
CA ASP A 116 -10.10 24.14 5.46
C ASP A 116 -9.47 23.89 4.07
N ASN A 117 -9.86 24.69 3.09
CA ASN A 117 -9.42 24.52 1.71
C ASN A 117 -7.90 24.71 1.52
N THR A 118 -7.24 25.52 2.36
CA THR A 118 -5.80 25.77 2.28
C THR A 118 -5.03 24.56 2.78
N LEU A 119 -5.43 24.01 3.94
CA LEU A 119 -4.83 22.79 4.48
C LEU A 119 -5.10 21.58 3.58
N LYS A 120 -6.32 21.47 3.09
CA LYS A 120 -6.71 20.43 2.14
C LYS A 120 -5.87 20.46 0.86
N ALA A 121 -5.65 21.64 0.29
CA ALA A 121 -4.79 21.82 -0.88
C ALA A 121 -3.33 21.44 -0.58
N ALA A 122 -2.80 21.80 0.58
CA ALA A 122 -1.43 21.48 0.97
C ALA A 122 -1.22 19.96 1.18
N LEU A 123 -2.20 19.27 1.78
CA LEU A 123 -2.19 17.81 1.93
C LEU A 123 -2.23 17.11 0.57
N LYS A 124 -3.12 17.58 -0.32
CA LYS A 124 -3.26 17.04 -1.68
C LYS A 124 -1.99 17.21 -2.51
N GLN A 125 -1.37 18.37 -2.46
CA GLN A 125 -0.13 18.66 -3.18
C GLN A 125 0.98 17.67 -2.79
N ARG A 126 1.14 17.38 -1.49
CA ARG A 126 2.13 16.41 -1.01
C ARG A 126 1.84 15.00 -1.47
N LEU A 127 0.57 14.59 -1.38
CA LEU A 127 0.11 13.29 -1.85
C LEU A 127 0.37 13.12 -3.35
N ASP A 128 -0.02 14.09 -4.15
CA ASP A 128 0.14 14.04 -5.60
C ASP A 128 1.62 13.98 -6.01
N TYR A 129 2.47 14.76 -5.34
CA TYR A 129 3.91 14.71 -5.55
C TYR A 129 4.49 13.33 -5.21
N MET A 130 4.08 12.71 -4.09
CA MET A 130 4.52 11.36 -3.77
C MET A 130 4.11 10.36 -4.85
N ILE A 131 2.86 10.40 -5.30
CA ILE A 131 2.36 9.48 -6.32
C ILE A 131 3.13 9.64 -7.63
N GLU A 132 3.46 10.86 -8.05
CA GLU A 132 4.27 11.12 -9.24
C GLU A 132 5.65 10.45 -9.15
N VAL A 133 6.35 10.62 -8.01
CA VAL A 133 7.66 10.00 -7.81
C VAL A 133 7.56 8.48 -7.71
N LEU A 134 6.56 7.95 -7.02
CA LEU A 134 6.33 6.50 -6.92
C LEU A 134 6.01 5.87 -8.29
N LYS A 135 5.30 6.59 -9.16
CA LYS A 135 5.10 6.19 -10.55
C LYS A 135 6.42 6.02 -11.30
N ASP A 136 7.32 7.01 -11.19
CA ASP A 136 8.65 6.92 -11.79
C ASP A 136 9.40 5.68 -11.27
N CYS A 137 9.31 5.40 -9.97
CA CYS A 137 9.92 4.24 -9.35
C CYS A 137 9.34 2.92 -9.90
N GLN A 138 8.02 2.79 -9.97
CA GLN A 138 7.38 1.59 -10.52
C GLN A 138 7.77 1.36 -11.99
N GLN A 139 7.79 2.42 -12.80
CA GLN A 139 8.23 2.34 -14.19
C GLN A 139 9.71 1.96 -14.36
N ALA A 140 10.55 2.35 -13.40
CA ALA A 140 11.95 1.95 -13.41
C ALA A 140 12.11 0.45 -13.10
N TYR A 141 11.34 -0.10 -12.16
CA TYR A 141 11.28 -1.54 -11.92
C TYR A 141 10.83 -2.31 -13.16
N ASP A 142 9.79 -1.83 -13.85
CA ASP A 142 9.25 -2.45 -15.07
C ASP A 142 10.30 -2.62 -16.16
N LYS A 143 11.22 -1.66 -16.27
CA LYS A 143 12.27 -1.64 -17.30
C LYS A 143 13.50 -2.44 -16.92
N ASN A 144 13.86 -2.46 -15.65
CA ASN A 144 15.21 -2.82 -15.22
C ASN A 144 15.31 -4.19 -14.53
N THR A 145 14.18 -4.75 -14.05
CA THR A 145 14.25 -5.97 -13.22
C THR A 145 13.18 -6.98 -13.60
N ALA A 146 13.62 -8.09 -14.19
CA ALA A 146 12.72 -9.21 -14.49
C ALA A 146 12.07 -9.75 -13.20
N GLY A 147 10.76 -9.89 -13.20
CA GLY A 147 9.97 -10.35 -12.05
C GLY A 147 9.51 -9.24 -11.10
N LEU A 148 9.87 -7.99 -11.34
CA LEU A 148 9.41 -6.83 -10.56
C LEU A 148 8.50 -5.88 -11.36
N LYS A 149 7.95 -6.32 -12.47
CA LYS A 149 6.99 -5.52 -13.22
C LYS A 149 5.73 -5.27 -12.37
N GLY A 150 5.41 -3.99 -12.14
CA GLY A 150 4.32 -3.56 -11.28
C GLY A 150 4.66 -3.46 -9.80
N PHE A 151 5.86 -3.92 -9.40
CA PHE A 151 6.35 -3.83 -8.03
C PHE A 151 6.66 -2.38 -7.62
N LEU A 152 6.48 -2.12 -6.33
CA LEU A 152 6.88 -0.86 -5.72
C LEU A 152 7.24 -1.10 -4.25
N GLY A 153 8.50 -0.95 -3.90
CA GLY A 153 8.98 -1.16 -2.53
C GLY A 153 10.26 -0.38 -2.23
N GLY A 154 10.52 -0.16 -0.95
CA GLY A 154 11.69 0.58 -0.47
C GLY A 154 12.75 -0.29 0.21
N GLN A 155 12.43 -1.54 0.57
CA GLN A 155 13.37 -2.44 1.22
C GLN A 155 14.44 -2.96 0.25
N PRO A 156 15.72 -3.10 0.68
CA PRO A 156 16.83 -3.59 -0.15
C PRO A 156 16.81 -5.12 -0.31
N ILE A 157 15.67 -5.68 -0.71
CA ILE A 157 15.41 -7.12 -0.78
C ILE A 157 14.86 -7.58 -2.14
N ASN A 158 15.19 -6.87 -3.21
CA ASN A 158 14.70 -7.20 -4.55
C ASN A 158 14.98 -8.66 -4.95
N GLN A 159 16.10 -9.26 -4.49
CA GLN A 159 16.43 -10.65 -4.72
C GLN A 159 15.44 -11.64 -4.08
N ILE A 160 14.84 -11.27 -2.95
CA ILE A 160 13.78 -12.08 -2.32
C ILE A 160 12.57 -12.10 -3.25
N TRP A 161 12.12 -10.93 -3.69
CA TRP A 161 10.94 -10.81 -4.54
C TRP A 161 11.13 -11.50 -5.90
N THR A 162 12.32 -11.35 -6.51
CA THR A 162 12.61 -12.04 -7.77
C THR A 162 12.77 -13.56 -7.59
N GLY A 163 13.18 -14.03 -6.43
CA GLY A 163 13.17 -15.45 -6.05
C GLY A 163 11.74 -15.96 -5.93
N LEU A 164 10.92 -15.32 -5.12
CA LEU A 164 9.52 -15.71 -4.91
C LEU A 164 8.73 -15.69 -6.23
N TYR A 165 8.97 -14.73 -7.10
CA TYR A 165 8.38 -14.68 -8.44
C TYR A 165 8.72 -15.92 -9.30
N LYS A 166 9.82 -16.59 -9.02
CA LYS A 166 10.23 -17.86 -9.66
C LYS A 166 9.79 -19.11 -8.87
N GLY A 167 9.10 -18.94 -7.74
CA GLY A 167 8.74 -20.02 -6.83
C GLY A 167 9.92 -20.52 -5.96
N ASP A 168 10.97 -19.70 -5.84
CA ASP A 168 12.18 -20.00 -5.05
C ASP A 168 12.18 -19.22 -3.74
N LEU A 169 12.20 -19.96 -2.61
CA LEU A 169 12.23 -19.41 -1.26
C LEU A 169 13.65 -19.30 -0.68
N THR A 170 14.69 -19.62 -1.44
CA THR A 170 16.07 -19.69 -0.92
C THR A 170 16.50 -18.38 -0.27
N GLU A 171 16.36 -17.26 -0.98
CA GLU A 171 16.73 -15.96 -0.43
C GLU A 171 15.78 -15.52 0.70
N PHE A 172 14.48 -15.80 0.61
CA PHE A 172 13.53 -15.55 1.69
C PHE A 172 13.93 -16.26 2.99
N LYS A 173 14.22 -17.57 2.90
CA LYS A 173 14.63 -18.39 4.07
C LYS A 173 16.01 -17.98 4.61
N LYS A 174 16.96 -17.68 3.74
CA LYS A 174 18.30 -17.23 4.13
C LYS A 174 18.26 -15.97 4.98
N TYR A 175 17.40 -15.05 4.65
CA TYR A 175 17.30 -13.78 5.35
C TYR A 175 16.30 -13.79 6.51
N GLY A 176 15.61 -14.90 6.80
CA GLY A 176 14.71 -15.03 7.93
C GLY A 176 13.46 -14.15 7.85
N GLY A 177 13.09 -13.68 6.66
CA GLY A 177 11.78 -13.13 6.38
C GLY A 177 11.32 -11.94 7.23
N TRP A 178 12.23 -11.07 7.72
CA TRP A 178 11.84 -9.92 8.53
C TRP A 178 10.94 -8.94 7.77
N VAL A 179 9.66 -8.98 8.09
CA VAL A 179 8.58 -8.06 7.71
C VAL A 179 8.52 -7.52 6.26
N PRO A 180 8.92 -8.29 5.20
CA PRO A 180 8.71 -7.83 3.83
C PRO A 180 7.25 -7.66 3.47
N LEU A 181 6.37 -8.56 3.93
CA LEU A 181 4.92 -8.49 3.67
C LEU A 181 4.27 -7.30 4.38
N TYR A 182 4.75 -6.95 5.57
CA TYR A 182 4.28 -5.76 6.27
C TYR A 182 4.61 -4.48 5.47
N CYS A 183 5.84 -4.33 5.02
CA CYS A 183 6.24 -3.15 4.23
C CYS A 183 5.45 -3.05 2.93
N GLU A 184 5.27 -4.17 2.22
CA GLU A 184 4.43 -4.24 1.02
C GLU A 184 2.97 -3.84 1.31
N HIS A 185 2.40 -4.37 2.40
CA HIS A 185 1.05 -4.01 2.81
C HIS A 185 0.89 -2.50 3.02
N LYS A 186 1.86 -1.83 3.66
CA LYS A 186 1.77 -0.38 3.90
C LYS A 186 1.80 0.43 2.61
N VAL A 187 2.58 -0.01 1.64
CA VAL A 187 2.60 0.63 0.31
C VAL A 187 1.28 0.40 -0.43
N LEU A 188 0.79 -0.84 -0.47
CA LEU A 188 -0.51 -1.18 -1.07
C LEU A 188 -1.64 -0.37 -0.44
N ALA A 189 -1.72 -0.33 0.89
CA ALA A 189 -2.73 0.44 1.61
C ALA A 189 -2.63 1.94 1.30
N GLY A 190 -1.42 2.51 1.31
CA GLY A 190 -1.21 3.92 0.98
C GLY A 190 -1.66 4.29 -0.44
N LEU A 191 -1.37 3.46 -1.43
CA LEU A 191 -1.82 3.67 -2.81
C LEU A 191 -3.34 3.55 -2.94
N ARG A 192 -3.95 2.52 -2.29
CA ARG A 192 -5.41 2.36 -2.24
C ARG A 192 -6.08 3.59 -1.65
N ASP A 193 -5.60 4.04 -0.51
CA ASP A 193 -6.19 5.14 0.25
C ASP A 193 -6.03 6.48 -0.48
N ALA A 194 -4.89 6.70 -1.14
CA ALA A 194 -4.66 7.88 -1.99
C ALA A 194 -5.69 7.99 -3.12
N TRP A 195 -6.16 6.86 -3.64
CA TRP A 195 -7.25 6.86 -4.60
C TRP A 195 -8.62 7.00 -3.93
N LEU A 196 -8.93 6.17 -2.93
CA LEU A 196 -10.27 6.12 -2.32
C LEU A 196 -10.65 7.43 -1.63
N TYR A 197 -9.75 8.04 -0.87
CA TYR A 197 -10.03 9.20 -0.03
C TYR A 197 -9.58 10.52 -0.63
N ALA A 198 -8.58 10.50 -1.52
CA ALA A 198 -8.08 11.72 -2.15
C ALA A 198 -8.31 11.79 -3.67
N GLY A 199 -8.97 10.77 -4.26
CA GLY A 199 -9.35 10.75 -5.66
C GLY A 199 -8.20 10.71 -6.67
N ASN A 200 -6.98 10.30 -6.26
CA ASN A 200 -5.83 10.27 -7.16
C ASN A 200 -5.91 9.06 -8.10
N ALA A 201 -6.22 9.32 -9.38
CA ALA A 201 -6.40 8.28 -10.39
C ALA A 201 -5.11 7.52 -10.73
N GLU A 202 -3.95 8.15 -10.63
CA GLU A 202 -2.65 7.50 -10.84
C GLU A 202 -2.37 6.49 -9.72
N ALA A 203 -2.68 6.84 -8.47
CA ALA A 203 -2.55 5.93 -7.34
C ALA A 203 -3.35 4.64 -7.54
N LYS A 204 -4.56 4.73 -8.13
CA LYS A 204 -5.36 3.55 -8.51
C LYS A 204 -4.61 2.65 -9.49
N THR A 205 -3.96 3.24 -10.49
CA THR A 205 -3.17 2.52 -11.49
C THR A 205 -1.98 1.81 -10.85
N LEU A 206 -1.21 2.52 -10.02
CA LEU A 206 -0.07 1.97 -9.30
C LEU A 206 -0.49 0.84 -8.35
N TYR A 207 -1.60 1.02 -7.65
CA TYR A 207 -2.18 0.00 -6.77
C TYR A 207 -2.57 -1.26 -7.54
N GLN A 208 -3.25 -1.12 -8.67
CA GLN A 208 -3.64 -2.25 -9.51
C GLN A 208 -2.43 -3.01 -10.03
N ASN A 209 -1.42 -2.30 -10.55
CA ASN A 209 -0.17 -2.89 -11.02
C ASN A 209 0.54 -3.70 -9.91
N MET A 210 0.58 -3.14 -8.71
CA MET A 210 1.21 -3.81 -7.56
C MET A 210 0.41 -5.03 -7.10
N CYS A 211 -0.93 -4.96 -7.10
CA CYS A 211 -1.79 -6.11 -6.85
C CYS A 211 -1.60 -7.20 -7.92
N ASP A 212 -1.47 -6.83 -9.19
CA ASP A 212 -1.20 -7.78 -10.28
C ASP A 212 0.16 -8.46 -10.13
N TRP A 213 1.18 -7.71 -9.74
CA TRP A 213 2.49 -8.26 -9.39
C TRP A 213 2.37 -9.25 -8.23
N THR A 214 1.68 -8.89 -7.15
CA THR A 214 1.46 -9.77 -5.99
C THR A 214 0.75 -11.08 -6.39
N VAL A 215 -0.31 -10.99 -7.21
CA VAL A 215 -0.99 -12.18 -7.76
C VAL A 215 -0.01 -13.06 -8.55
N ASN A 216 0.85 -12.46 -9.37
CA ASN A 216 1.84 -13.21 -10.14
C ASN A 216 2.86 -13.93 -9.24
N VAL A 217 3.33 -13.30 -8.16
CA VAL A 217 4.21 -13.95 -7.17
C VAL A 217 3.49 -15.12 -6.49
N VAL A 218 2.32 -14.87 -5.93
CA VAL A 218 1.54 -15.87 -5.18
C VAL A 218 1.13 -17.06 -6.06
N SER A 219 0.89 -16.82 -7.36
CA SER A 219 0.54 -17.89 -8.30
C SER A 219 1.66 -18.92 -8.53
N LYS A 220 2.91 -18.55 -8.28
CA LYS A 220 4.08 -19.43 -8.42
C LYS A 220 4.37 -20.25 -7.17
N LEU A 221 3.75 -19.90 -6.05
CA LEU A 221 3.98 -20.53 -4.77
C LEU A 221 2.92 -21.60 -4.50
N SER A 222 3.34 -22.77 -4.03
CA SER A 222 2.44 -23.79 -3.51
C SER A 222 1.83 -23.35 -2.17
N THR A 223 0.76 -24.00 -1.75
CA THR A 223 0.17 -23.76 -0.41
C THR A 223 1.20 -23.96 0.71
N THR A 224 2.02 -25.01 0.62
CA THR A 224 3.09 -25.28 1.62
C THR A 224 4.10 -24.13 1.65
N GLN A 225 4.54 -23.63 0.49
CA GLN A 225 5.47 -22.52 0.44
C GLN A 225 4.86 -21.22 1.02
N MET A 226 3.56 -20.98 0.77
CA MET A 226 2.88 -19.84 1.39
C MET A 226 2.79 -20.00 2.91
N GLN A 227 2.47 -21.18 3.41
CA GLN A 227 2.46 -21.44 4.86
C GLN A 227 3.86 -21.30 5.47
N ASP A 228 4.91 -21.72 4.78
CA ASP A 228 6.28 -21.47 5.21
C ASP A 228 6.56 -19.96 5.36
N ILE A 229 6.14 -19.15 4.38
CA ILE A 229 6.30 -17.69 4.41
C ILE A 229 5.51 -17.09 5.59
N LEU A 230 4.23 -17.46 5.72
CA LEU A 230 3.34 -16.96 6.78
C LEU A 230 3.76 -17.40 8.17
N GLY A 231 4.51 -18.49 8.28
CA GLY A 231 5.14 -18.92 9.55
C GLY A 231 6.21 -17.93 10.04
N TRP A 232 6.80 -17.16 9.16
CA TRP A 232 7.77 -16.10 9.49
C TRP A 232 7.07 -14.76 9.71
N GLU A 233 6.08 -14.45 8.89
CA GLU A 233 5.39 -13.16 8.93
C GLU A 233 3.95 -13.28 8.43
N HIS A 234 3.02 -12.76 9.22
CA HIS A 234 1.63 -12.55 8.82
C HIS A 234 1.46 -11.12 8.31
N GLY A 235 1.61 -10.92 7.00
CA GLY A 235 1.36 -9.59 6.40
C GLY A 235 -0.13 -9.32 6.24
N GLY A 236 -0.55 -8.04 6.25
CA GLY A 236 -1.92 -7.60 5.95
C GLY A 236 -2.27 -7.58 4.45
N VAL A 237 -1.44 -8.17 3.59
CA VAL A 237 -1.60 -8.12 2.13
C VAL A 237 -2.91 -8.74 1.66
N ASN A 238 -3.43 -9.74 2.39
CA ASN A 238 -4.76 -10.32 2.13
C ASN A 238 -5.88 -9.27 2.19
N GLU A 239 -5.83 -8.31 3.11
CA GLU A 239 -6.79 -7.20 3.20
C GLU A 239 -6.79 -6.38 1.90
N THR A 240 -5.63 -5.92 1.48
CA THR A 240 -5.52 -5.08 0.28
C THR A 240 -5.90 -5.83 -1.00
N LEU A 241 -5.63 -7.13 -1.09
CA LEU A 241 -6.08 -7.96 -2.22
C LEU A 241 -7.59 -8.21 -2.20
N ALA A 242 -8.22 -8.37 -1.02
CA ALA A 242 -9.67 -8.45 -0.90
C ALA A 242 -10.34 -7.15 -1.35
N ASP A 243 -9.76 -6.00 -1.00
CA ASP A 243 -10.20 -4.69 -1.48
C ASP A 243 -10.01 -4.55 -2.99
N ALA A 244 -8.89 -5.03 -3.55
CA ALA A 244 -8.67 -5.06 -4.99
C ALA A 244 -9.76 -5.85 -5.71
N TYR A 245 -10.21 -6.98 -5.14
CA TYR A 245 -11.36 -7.70 -5.69
C TYR A 245 -12.64 -6.86 -5.66
N ARG A 246 -12.93 -6.16 -4.57
CA ARG A 246 -14.10 -5.28 -4.49
C ARG A 246 -14.03 -4.11 -5.48
N ILE A 247 -12.83 -3.57 -5.71
CA ILE A 247 -12.59 -2.40 -6.56
C ILE A 247 -12.62 -2.75 -8.04
N PHE A 248 -11.95 -3.85 -8.44
CA PHE A 248 -11.73 -4.21 -9.84
C PHE A 248 -12.62 -5.36 -10.33
N GLY A 249 -13.27 -6.11 -9.43
CA GLY A 249 -14.17 -7.22 -9.76
C GLY A 249 -13.49 -8.50 -10.23
N ASP A 250 -12.16 -8.55 -10.34
CA ASP A 250 -11.44 -9.72 -10.83
C ASP A 250 -11.15 -10.71 -9.71
N LYS A 251 -11.67 -11.93 -9.85
CA LYS A 251 -11.49 -13.02 -8.86
C LYS A 251 -10.04 -13.42 -8.62
N LYS A 252 -9.10 -13.07 -9.51
CA LYS A 252 -7.67 -13.33 -9.28
C LYS A 252 -7.17 -12.75 -7.97
N TYR A 253 -7.64 -11.54 -7.60
CA TYR A 253 -7.28 -10.89 -6.35
C TYR A 253 -7.84 -11.64 -5.14
N LEU A 254 -9.11 -12.05 -5.18
CA LEU A 254 -9.71 -12.85 -4.09
C LEU A 254 -8.98 -14.19 -3.94
N ASN A 255 -8.70 -14.88 -5.04
CA ASN A 255 -7.96 -16.15 -5.02
C ASN A 255 -6.54 -15.99 -4.46
N ALA A 256 -5.88 -14.87 -4.70
CA ALA A 256 -4.59 -14.57 -4.10
C ALA A 256 -4.73 -14.23 -2.61
N ALA A 257 -5.73 -13.42 -2.22
CA ALA A 257 -6.00 -13.10 -0.82
C ALA A 257 -6.23 -14.34 0.06
N THR A 258 -6.89 -15.38 -0.48
CA THR A 258 -7.15 -16.63 0.26
C THR A 258 -5.92 -17.52 0.44
N LYS A 259 -4.81 -17.23 -0.21
CA LYS A 259 -3.54 -17.93 -0.01
C LYS A 259 -2.72 -17.38 1.16
N TYR A 260 -2.99 -16.11 1.56
CA TYR A 260 -2.46 -15.47 2.74
C TYR A 260 -3.30 -15.84 3.97
#